data_194d2934f1aa86ce830ee644e23c35d9
#
_entry.id   194d2934f1aa86ce830ee644e23c35d9
#
_cell.length_a   1.000
_cell.length_b   1.000
_cell.length_c   1.000
_cell.angle_alpha   90.00
_cell.angle_beta   90.00
_cell.angle_gamma   90.00
#
_symmetry.space_group_name_H-M   'P 1'
#
loop_
_entity.id
_entity.type
_entity.pdbx_description
1 polymer ?
#
loop_
_entity_poly.entity_id
_entity_poly.type
_entity_poly.pdbx_seq_one_letter_code
_entity_poly.pdbx_strand_id
1 'polypeptide(L)'
;MGLAATKTSNDLQDSVKNLDNQVKETNELTRQDNSIDSAGHKDGSDALKLSVDKLIEEELKELGDRSKRLFVSLDSGCNGVVFIQMRKRVGDPSPTDIAKHIMASVSTTKKHMSRFLLRVLPVEVSCYSSEEEISKAIAPLVARHFPLDAQDPTKFAVLYEARANTGVSRTAIIDVVAKSVPTPHKVDLNNPDKTIIVEIAKTVCLIGVVEKYKDFSKYNLRQLTSSKD
;
A
#
# COMPACT_ATOMS: atom_id res chain seq x y z
N MET A 1 -6.10 8.98 -3.02
CA MET A 1 -4.80 8.28 -3.16
C MET A 1 -4.78 7.06 -2.24
N GLY A 2 -4.27 5.94 -2.67
CA GLY A 2 -4.32 4.72 -1.89
C GLY A 2 -3.25 3.69 -2.27
N LEU A 3 -3.23 2.59 -1.52
CA LEU A 3 -2.39 1.41 -1.76
C LEU A 3 -3.30 0.21 -2.03
N ALA A 4 -3.02 -0.53 -3.09
CA ALA A 4 -3.67 -1.81 -3.35
C ALA A 4 -2.71 -2.95 -2.99
N ALA A 5 -3.20 -3.91 -2.22
CA ALA A 5 -2.44 -5.07 -1.78
C ALA A 5 -3.22 -6.36 -2.07
N THR A 6 -2.53 -7.40 -2.53
CA THR A 6 -3.14 -8.71 -2.82
C THR A 6 -2.76 -9.72 -1.73
N LYS A 7 -3.76 -10.43 -1.20
CA LYS A 7 -3.63 -11.51 -0.21
C LYS A 7 -4.12 -12.83 -0.76
N THR A 8 -3.67 -13.94 -0.20
CA THR A 8 -4.22 -15.28 -0.49
C THR A 8 -5.44 -15.58 0.38
N SER A 9 -6.45 -16.24 -0.20
CA SER A 9 -7.81 -16.34 0.36
C SER A 9 -7.98 -17.12 1.67
N ASN A 10 -7.04 -17.98 2.06
CA ASN A 10 -7.20 -18.87 3.21
C ASN A 10 -6.74 -18.28 4.55
N ASP A 11 -6.14 -17.10 4.55
CA ASP A 11 -5.41 -16.59 5.72
C ASP A 11 -6.17 -15.50 6.52
N LEU A 12 -7.36 -15.11 6.08
CA LEU A 12 -8.12 -14.03 6.72
C LEU A 12 -8.83 -14.46 8.01
N GLN A 13 -9.26 -15.74 8.10
CA GLN A 13 -9.97 -16.25 9.28
C GLN A 13 -9.03 -16.60 10.44
N ASP A 14 -7.81 -17.03 10.14
CA ASP A 14 -6.81 -17.37 11.16
C ASP A 14 -6.12 -16.14 11.76
N SER A 15 -6.04 -15.04 11.00
CA SER A 15 -5.41 -13.79 11.49
C SER A 15 -6.19 -13.11 12.59
N VAL A 16 -7.53 -13.18 12.57
CA VAL A 16 -8.39 -12.59 13.61
C VAL A 16 -8.29 -13.38 14.91
N LYS A 17 -8.22 -14.71 14.84
CA LYS A 17 -8.09 -15.58 16.02
C LYS A 17 -6.72 -15.46 16.69
N ASN A 18 -5.66 -15.22 15.93
CA ASN A 18 -4.31 -15.07 16.50
C ASN A 18 -4.07 -13.71 17.16
N LEU A 19 -4.71 -12.63 16.70
CA LEU A 19 -4.66 -11.35 17.40
C LEU A 19 -5.38 -11.40 18.76
N ASP A 20 -6.54 -12.04 18.82
CA ASP A 20 -7.28 -12.19 20.09
C ASP A 20 -6.54 -13.06 21.11
N ASN A 21 -5.75 -14.05 20.65
CA ASN A 21 -4.95 -14.88 21.53
C ASN A 21 -3.68 -14.16 22.04
N GLN A 22 -3.02 -13.36 21.22
CA GLN A 22 -1.86 -12.57 21.66
C GLN A 22 -2.25 -11.48 22.66
N VAL A 23 -3.41 -10.88 22.52
CA VAL A 23 -3.93 -9.90 23.51
C VAL A 23 -4.30 -10.57 24.82
N LYS A 24 -4.70 -11.85 24.84
CA LYS A 24 -4.97 -12.61 26.08
C LYS A 24 -3.68 -13.05 26.78
N GLU A 25 -2.67 -13.50 26.05
CA GLU A 25 -1.38 -13.91 26.63
C GLU A 25 -0.60 -12.73 27.24
N THR A 26 -0.65 -11.54 26.65
CA THR A 26 -0.04 -10.34 27.26
C THR A 26 -0.75 -9.88 28.52
N ASN A 27 -2.06 -10.12 28.64
CA ASN A 27 -2.82 -9.79 29.84
C ASN A 27 -2.67 -10.80 30.99
N GLU A 28 -2.26 -12.04 30.74
CA GLU A 28 -1.98 -13.02 31.78
C GLU A 28 -0.55 -12.91 32.35
N LEU A 29 0.43 -12.50 31.54
CA LEU A 29 1.81 -12.27 31.99
C LEU A 29 1.96 -11.04 32.91
N THR A 30 1.00 -10.11 32.89
CA THR A 30 1.01 -8.92 33.76
C THR A 30 0.37 -9.17 35.15
N ARG A 31 -0.14 -10.37 35.43
CA ARG A 31 -0.83 -10.68 36.70
C ARG A 31 -0.04 -11.54 37.69
N GLN A 32 1.18 -11.96 37.39
CA GLN A 32 1.92 -12.90 38.25
C GLN A 32 3.14 -12.35 38.99
N ASP A 33 3.45 -11.06 38.94
CA ASP A 33 4.55 -10.50 39.74
C ASP A 33 4.08 -9.32 40.59
N ASN A 34 3.36 -9.63 41.68
CA ASN A 34 3.20 -8.71 42.81
C ASN A 34 3.14 -9.47 44.12
N SER A 35 4.29 -9.89 44.58
CA SER A 35 4.54 -10.12 46.02
C SER A 35 6.03 -10.13 46.29
N ILE A 36 6.67 -9.02 46.61
CA ILE A 36 7.81 -8.89 47.53
C ILE A 36 7.80 -7.46 48.07
N ASP A 37 7.98 -7.44 49.41
CA ASP A 37 7.89 -6.38 50.38
C ASP A 37 8.84 -5.19 50.27
N SER A 38 8.28 -4.05 50.67
CA SER A 38 8.78 -2.98 51.59
C SER A 38 10.05 -2.18 51.25
N ALA A 39 9.79 -0.87 51.30
CA ALA A 39 10.60 0.26 51.78
C ALA A 39 11.19 1.22 50.72
N GLY A 40 10.53 2.35 50.50
CA GLY A 40 11.16 3.67 50.48
C GLY A 40 11.84 4.13 49.17
N HIS A 41 11.04 4.57 48.19
CA HIS A 41 11.27 5.81 47.40
C HIS A 41 10.07 6.03 46.50
N LYS A 42 9.03 6.65 46.97
CA LYS A 42 7.89 7.12 46.20
C LYS A 42 8.13 8.58 45.88
N ASP A 43 8.40 8.92 44.63
CA ASP A 43 7.84 10.13 44.02
C ASP A 43 8.07 10.31 42.50
N GLY A 44 9.01 9.58 41.86
CA GLY A 44 9.30 9.82 40.45
C GLY A 44 8.71 8.79 39.46
N SER A 45 8.47 7.55 39.91
CA SER A 45 8.05 6.45 39.03
C SER A 45 6.54 6.44 38.75
N ASP A 46 5.74 6.88 39.71
CA ASP A 46 4.27 6.89 39.56
C ASP A 46 3.79 8.03 38.65
N ALA A 47 4.45 9.18 38.71
CA ALA A 47 4.17 10.29 37.80
C ALA A 47 4.51 9.96 36.34
N LEU A 48 5.62 9.26 36.12
CA LEU A 48 6.02 8.77 34.81
C LEU A 48 5.07 7.70 34.25
N LYS A 49 4.65 6.74 35.11
CA LYS A 49 3.66 5.72 34.72
C LYS A 49 2.31 6.35 34.40
N LEU A 50 1.80 7.29 35.20
CA LEU A 50 0.56 8.01 34.92
C LEU A 50 0.63 8.84 33.62
N SER A 51 1.81 9.35 33.27
CA SER A 51 2.05 10.05 32.00
C SER A 51 2.03 9.09 30.81
N VAL A 52 2.64 7.91 30.93
CA VAL A 52 2.67 6.88 29.88
C VAL A 52 1.27 6.29 29.68
N ASP A 53 0.54 5.98 30.73
CA ASP A 53 -0.82 5.44 30.65
C ASP A 53 -1.77 6.43 29.97
N LYS A 54 -1.67 7.71 30.27
CA LYS A 54 -2.44 8.77 29.59
C LYS A 54 -2.09 8.87 28.10
N LEU A 55 -0.81 8.78 27.74
CA LEU A 55 -0.39 8.79 26.34
C LEU A 55 -0.93 7.57 25.59
N ILE A 56 -0.93 6.41 26.24
CA ILE A 56 -1.50 5.17 25.67
C ILE A 56 -3.01 5.30 25.51
N GLU A 57 -3.73 5.85 26.50
CA GLU A 57 -5.18 6.10 26.41
C GLU A 57 -5.52 7.09 25.27
N GLU A 58 -4.77 8.17 25.12
CA GLU A 58 -4.95 9.11 24.03
C GLU A 58 -4.70 8.47 22.67
N GLU A 59 -3.66 7.66 22.54
CA GLU A 59 -3.34 6.94 21.31
C GLU A 59 -4.41 5.88 20.99
N LEU A 60 -4.89 5.13 21.98
CA LEU A 60 -6.01 4.19 21.83
C LEU A 60 -7.30 4.88 21.41
N LYS A 61 -7.58 6.06 21.95
CA LYS A 61 -8.73 6.87 21.58
C LYS A 61 -8.64 7.41 20.16
N GLU A 62 -7.45 7.84 19.74
CA GLU A 62 -7.19 8.24 18.34
C GLU A 62 -7.32 7.04 17.38
N LEU A 63 -6.78 5.89 17.73
CA LEU A 63 -6.89 4.65 16.95
C LEU A 63 -8.33 4.12 16.91
N GLY A 64 -9.13 4.37 17.93
CA GLY A 64 -10.56 4.02 17.97
C GLY A 64 -11.39 4.85 17.01
N ASP A 65 -11.03 6.10 16.80
CA ASP A 65 -11.76 6.99 15.89
C ASP A 65 -11.32 6.76 14.43
N ARG A 66 -12.17 6.06 13.67
CA ARG A 66 -11.94 5.81 12.25
C ARG A 66 -11.75 7.09 11.43
N SER A 67 -12.29 8.22 11.89
CA SER A 67 -12.17 9.51 11.19
C SER A 67 -10.74 10.06 11.25
N LYS A 68 -10.00 9.76 12.31
CA LYS A 68 -8.63 10.24 12.54
C LYS A 68 -7.55 9.32 11.99
N ARG A 69 -7.89 8.08 11.64
CA ARG A 69 -6.91 7.12 11.10
C ARG A 69 -6.32 7.60 9.79
N LEU A 70 -4.99 7.60 9.72
CA LEU A 70 -4.24 7.91 8.49
C LEU A 70 -4.53 6.88 7.39
N PHE A 71 -4.66 5.61 7.76
CA PHE A 71 -4.94 4.51 6.85
C PHE A 71 -6.27 3.85 7.16
N VAL A 72 -7.10 3.68 6.14
CA VAL A 72 -8.40 3.02 6.25
C VAL A 72 -8.47 1.90 5.22
N SER A 73 -8.75 0.69 5.69
CA SER A 73 -9.01 -0.44 4.79
C SER A 73 -10.41 -0.33 4.22
N LEU A 74 -10.51 -0.38 2.90
CA LEU A 74 -11.77 -0.42 2.17
C LEU A 74 -11.95 -1.80 1.54
N ASP A 75 -13.19 -2.28 1.56
CA ASP A 75 -13.54 -3.52 0.87
C ASP A 75 -13.48 -3.31 -0.65
N SER A 76 -12.63 -4.06 -1.32
CA SER A 76 -12.53 -4.05 -2.79
C SER A 76 -13.65 -4.86 -3.45
N GLY A 77 -14.34 -5.68 -2.68
CA GLY A 77 -15.29 -6.67 -3.17
C GLY A 77 -14.65 -7.78 -4.03
N CYS A 78 -13.31 -7.88 -4.03
CA CYS A 78 -12.56 -8.91 -4.74
C CYS A 78 -11.74 -9.72 -3.75
N ASN A 79 -11.86 -11.05 -3.79
CA ASN A 79 -11.08 -11.93 -2.92
C ASN A 79 -9.57 -11.74 -3.12
N GLY A 80 -8.85 -11.64 -2.02
CA GLY A 80 -7.41 -11.48 -2.03
C GLY A 80 -6.90 -10.08 -2.41
N VAL A 81 -7.78 -9.10 -2.57
CA VAL A 81 -7.44 -7.71 -2.82
C VAL A 81 -7.92 -6.83 -1.67
N VAL A 82 -7.01 -6.06 -1.10
CA VAL A 82 -7.32 -5.06 -0.07
C VAL A 82 -6.95 -3.69 -0.63
N PHE A 83 -7.86 -2.74 -0.55
CA PHE A 83 -7.60 -1.35 -0.86
C PHE A 83 -7.41 -0.58 0.43
N ILE A 84 -6.26 0.07 0.58
CA ILE A 84 -5.95 0.91 1.73
C ILE A 84 -5.96 2.36 1.29
N GLN A 85 -6.97 3.10 1.75
CA GLN A 85 -7.06 4.54 1.53
C GLN A 85 -6.17 5.26 2.53
N MET A 86 -5.31 6.13 2.03
CA MET A 86 -4.51 7.03 2.86
C MET A 86 -5.14 8.42 2.90
N ARG A 87 -5.37 8.93 4.10
CA ARG A 87 -5.81 10.31 4.35
C ARG A 87 -4.58 11.20 4.50
N LYS A 88 -4.03 11.62 3.37
CA LYS A 88 -2.80 12.40 3.33
C LYS A 88 -2.99 13.78 3.97
N ARG A 89 -2.10 14.12 4.91
CA ARG A 89 -1.93 15.44 5.51
C ARG A 89 -0.77 16.17 4.83
N VAL A 90 -0.63 17.46 5.10
CA VAL A 90 0.52 18.24 4.63
C VAL A 90 1.79 17.68 5.29
N GLY A 91 2.80 17.34 4.47
CA GLY A 91 4.05 16.73 4.95
C GLY A 91 4.07 15.20 4.94
N ASP A 92 2.94 14.52 4.82
CA ASP A 92 2.92 13.06 4.74
C ASP A 92 3.50 12.57 3.40
N PRO A 93 4.21 11.42 3.40
CA PRO A 93 4.68 10.80 2.17
C PRO A 93 3.51 10.40 1.27
N SER A 94 3.74 10.33 -0.04
CA SER A 94 2.73 9.82 -0.96
C SER A 94 2.64 8.29 -0.90
N PRO A 95 1.53 7.67 -1.34
CA PRO A 95 1.45 6.21 -1.50
C PRO A 95 2.56 5.63 -2.35
N THR A 96 3.01 6.38 -3.36
CA THR A 96 4.14 5.99 -4.23
C THR A 96 5.45 5.98 -3.44
N ASP A 97 5.71 6.99 -2.59
CA ASP A 97 6.90 7.05 -1.74
C ASP A 97 6.92 5.91 -0.74
N ILE A 98 5.77 5.61 -0.13
CA ILE A 98 5.62 4.50 0.81
C ILE A 98 5.90 3.16 0.13
N ALA A 99 5.28 2.91 -1.03
CA ALA A 99 5.50 1.67 -1.77
C ALA A 99 6.96 1.52 -2.21
N LYS A 100 7.58 2.61 -2.70
CA LYS A 100 8.99 2.65 -3.09
C LYS A 100 9.92 2.37 -1.91
N HIS A 101 9.64 2.95 -0.74
CA HIS A 101 10.41 2.71 0.48
C HIS A 101 10.31 1.25 0.94
N ILE A 102 9.10 0.67 0.94
CA ILE A 102 8.89 -0.75 1.28
C ILE A 102 9.70 -1.64 0.32
N MET A 103 9.61 -1.41 -1.00
CA MET A 103 10.31 -2.21 -1.98
C MET A 103 11.84 -2.10 -1.83
N ALA A 104 12.37 -0.89 -1.63
CA ALA A 104 13.78 -0.65 -1.42
C ALA A 104 14.30 -1.35 -0.16
N SER A 105 13.58 -1.21 0.96
CA SER A 105 13.91 -1.85 2.24
C SER A 105 13.94 -3.37 2.11
N VAL A 106 12.92 -3.97 1.51
CA VAL A 106 12.84 -5.42 1.29
C VAL A 106 13.92 -5.90 0.33
N SER A 107 14.22 -5.13 -0.71
CA SER A 107 15.29 -5.46 -1.68
C SER A 107 16.66 -5.52 -1.02
N THR A 108 16.92 -4.62 -0.06
CA THR A 108 18.21 -4.54 0.65
C THR A 108 18.29 -5.58 1.77
N THR A 109 17.25 -5.67 2.59
CA THR A 109 17.29 -6.53 3.79
C THR A 109 17.01 -8.00 3.51
N LYS A 110 16.32 -8.29 2.39
CA LYS A 110 15.79 -9.63 2.05
C LYS A 110 14.92 -10.26 3.12
N LYS A 111 14.50 -9.48 4.12
CA LYS A 111 13.64 -9.96 5.20
C LYS A 111 12.19 -9.98 4.73
N HIS A 112 11.50 -11.07 5.02
CA HIS A 112 10.07 -11.21 4.75
C HIS A 112 9.29 -10.37 5.77
N MET A 113 8.74 -9.25 5.33
CA MET A 113 8.04 -8.30 6.23
C MET A 113 6.60 -8.72 6.55
N SER A 114 5.99 -9.54 5.71
CA SER A 114 4.59 -9.96 5.92
C SER A 114 4.31 -11.30 5.27
N ARG A 115 3.76 -12.22 6.08
CA ARG A 115 3.36 -13.56 5.66
C ARG A 115 2.24 -13.58 4.62
N PHE A 116 1.37 -12.56 4.64
CA PHE A 116 0.14 -12.52 3.85
C PHE A 116 0.18 -11.53 2.69
N LEU A 117 1.14 -10.61 2.69
CA LEU A 117 1.22 -9.56 1.71
C LEU A 117 2.11 -10.01 0.55
N LEU A 118 1.49 -10.23 -0.62
CA LEU A 118 2.21 -10.65 -1.82
C LEU A 118 2.70 -9.45 -2.63
N ARG A 119 1.81 -8.49 -2.90
CA ARG A 119 2.10 -7.36 -3.77
C ARG A 119 1.58 -6.07 -3.14
N VAL A 120 2.34 -4.99 -3.28
CA VAL A 120 1.94 -3.63 -2.87
C VAL A 120 2.09 -2.70 -4.05
N LEU A 121 0.98 -2.12 -4.50
CA LEU A 121 0.98 -1.19 -5.62
C LEU A 121 0.43 0.15 -5.17
N PRO A 122 1.10 1.27 -5.49
CA PRO A 122 0.57 2.59 -5.20
C PRO A 122 -0.55 2.93 -6.17
N VAL A 123 -1.59 3.57 -5.64
CA VAL A 123 -2.70 4.10 -6.42
C VAL A 123 -2.73 5.61 -6.26
N GLU A 124 -2.59 6.33 -7.35
CA GLU A 124 -2.59 7.78 -7.36
C GLU A 124 -3.97 8.35 -7.73
N VAL A 125 -4.69 7.65 -8.59
CA VAL A 125 -6.03 8.04 -9.02
C VAL A 125 -6.95 6.84 -9.13
N SER A 126 -8.23 7.03 -8.89
CA SER A 126 -9.28 6.04 -9.09
C SER A 126 -10.44 6.66 -9.88
N CYS A 127 -11.04 5.88 -10.77
CA CYS A 127 -12.19 6.29 -11.58
C CYS A 127 -13.08 5.08 -11.88
N TYR A 128 -14.19 5.32 -12.59
CA TYR A 128 -15.01 4.24 -13.14
C TYR A 128 -14.25 3.53 -14.27
N SER A 129 -14.46 2.22 -14.44
CA SER A 129 -13.76 1.41 -15.44
C SER A 129 -14.37 1.54 -16.84
N SER A 130 -14.34 2.74 -17.41
CA SER A 130 -14.67 3.02 -18.81
C SER A 130 -13.52 3.75 -19.50
N GLU A 131 -13.40 3.60 -20.82
CA GLU A 131 -12.35 4.25 -21.60
C GLU A 131 -12.36 5.77 -21.41
N GLU A 132 -13.54 6.38 -21.41
CA GLU A 132 -13.73 7.81 -21.25
C GLU A 132 -13.27 8.32 -19.88
N GLU A 133 -13.69 7.65 -18.79
CA GLU A 133 -13.33 8.04 -17.43
C GLU A 133 -11.84 7.79 -17.15
N ILE A 134 -11.28 6.71 -17.67
CA ILE A 134 -9.84 6.42 -17.58
C ILE A 134 -9.04 7.49 -18.32
N SER A 135 -9.46 7.89 -19.53
CA SER A 135 -8.80 8.95 -20.29
C SER A 135 -8.81 10.30 -19.57
N LYS A 136 -9.91 10.65 -18.92
CA LYS A 136 -10.00 11.87 -18.09
C LYS A 136 -9.11 11.78 -16.85
N ALA A 137 -9.17 10.64 -16.16
CA ALA A 137 -8.49 10.45 -14.89
C ALA A 137 -6.96 10.37 -15.02
N ILE A 138 -6.46 9.86 -16.13
CA ILE A 138 -5.01 9.70 -16.34
C ILE A 138 -4.30 11.02 -16.71
N ALA A 139 -5.00 11.98 -17.27
CA ALA A 139 -4.40 13.23 -17.76
C ALA A 139 -3.53 13.95 -16.70
N PRO A 140 -3.97 14.18 -15.46
CA PRO A 140 -3.14 14.81 -14.44
C PRO A 140 -1.94 13.95 -14.00
N LEU A 141 -2.03 12.62 -14.09
CA LEU A 141 -0.91 11.72 -13.83
C LEU A 141 0.16 11.85 -14.91
N VAL A 142 -0.27 11.83 -16.17
CA VAL A 142 0.62 11.97 -17.31
C VAL A 142 1.34 13.30 -17.26
N ALA A 143 0.66 14.40 -16.99
CA ALA A 143 1.28 15.73 -16.86
C ALA A 143 2.37 15.76 -15.75
N ARG A 144 2.18 15.01 -14.66
CA ARG A 144 3.13 14.94 -13.55
C ARG A 144 4.33 14.04 -13.85
N HIS A 145 4.09 12.89 -14.44
CA HIS A 145 5.12 11.85 -14.60
C HIS A 145 5.83 11.89 -15.95
N PHE A 146 5.22 12.51 -16.96
CA PHE A 146 5.67 12.58 -18.34
C PHE A 146 5.54 14.02 -18.88
N PRO A 147 6.37 14.95 -18.39
CA PRO A 147 6.30 16.35 -18.82
C PRO A 147 6.67 16.50 -20.30
N LEU A 148 5.95 17.38 -21.00
CA LEU A 148 6.13 17.65 -22.44
C LEU A 148 7.52 18.23 -22.79
N ASP A 149 8.09 18.96 -21.83
CA ASP A 149 9.37 19.67 -21.97
C ASP A 149 10.56 18.86 -21.43
N ALA A 150 10.38 17.54 -21.25
CA ALA A 150 11.44 16.67 -20.78
C ALA A 150 12.62 16.66 -21.77
N GLN A 151 13.82 17.00 -21.27
CA GLN A 151 15.05 16.93 -22.06
C GLN A 151 15.38 15.49 -22.45
N ASP A 152 15.14 14.54 -21.53
CA ASP A 152 15.35 13.12 -21.74
C ASP A 152 14.02 12.38 -21.87
N PRO A 153 13.75 11.74 -23.03
CA PRO A 153 12.55 10.95 -23.23
C PRO A 153 12.47 9.77 -22.27
N THR A 154 11.44 9.71 -21.45
CA THR A 154 11.18 8.59 -20.55
C THR A 154 10.62 7.41 -21.34
N LYS A 155 11.18 6.23 -21.13
CA LYS A 155 10.64 4.97 -21.63
C LYS A 155 9.58 4.46 -20.67
N PHE A 156 8.44 4.02 -21.20
CA PHE A 156 7.35 3.56 -20.34
C PHE A 156 6.70 2.27 -20.86
N ALA A 157 6.02 1.59 -19.93
CA ALA A 157 5.15 0.47 -20.23
C ALA A 157 3.80 0.68 -19.57
N VAL A 158 2.76 0.06 -20.13
CA VAL A 158 1.43 0.01 -19.51
C VAL A 158 1.16 -1.43 -19.08
N LEU A 159 0.85 -1.62 -17.80
CA LEU A 159 0.44 -2.88 -17.22
C LEU A 159 -1.05 -2.84 -16.92
N TYR A 160 -1.79 -3.82 -17.40
CA TYR A 160 -3.22 -3.96 -17.16
C TYR A 160 -3.51 -5.27 -16.47
N GLU A 161 -4.20 -5.20 -15.34
CA GLU A 161 -4.81 -6.35 -14.67
C GLU A 161 -6.29 -6.05 -14.37
N ALA A 162 -7.16 -7.05 -14.51
CA ALA A 162 -8.58 -6.91 -14.17
C ALA A 162 -9.04 -8.10 -13.32
N ARG A 163 -9.85 -7.79 -12.31
CA ARG A 163 -10.47 -8.76 -11.41
C ARG A 163 -11.97 -8.50 -11.34
N ALA A 164 -12.74 -9.59 -11.51
CA ALA A 164 -14.21 -9.53 -11.49
C ALA A 164 -14.80 -8.47 -12.45
N ASN A 165 -14.14 -8.28 -13.60
CA ASN A 165 -14.61 -7.43 -14.70
C ASN A 165 -14.30 -8.10 -16.03
N THR A 166 -15.32 -8.33 -16.86
CA THR A 166 -15.21 -8.91 -18.19
C THR A 166 -15.73 -7.96 -19.27
N GLY A 167 -16.25 -6.79 -18.87
CA GLY A 167 -16.92 -5.85 -19.78
C GLY A 167 -15.98 -4.87 -20.46
N VAL A 168 -14.73 -4.77 -20.03
CA VAL A 168 -13.77 -3.78 -20.55
C VAL A 168 -12.68 -4.47 -21.35
N SER A 169 -12.45 -3.99 -22.58
CA SER A 169 -11.40 -4.52 -23.43
C SER A 169 -10.01 -4.13 -22.92
N ARG A 170 -9.17 -5.14 -22.64
CA ARG A 170 -7.78 -4.94 -22.23
C ARG A 170 -7.00 -4.07 -23.21
N THR A 171 -7.13 -4.37 -24.50
CA THR A 171 -6.39 -3.67 -25.56
C THR A 171 -6.83 -2.22 -25.67
N ALA A 172 -8.14 -1.96 -25.61
CA ALA A 172 -8.68 -0.61 -25.65
C ALA A 172 -8.16 0.26 -24.49
N ILE A 173 -8.15 -0.27 -23.27
CA ILE A 173 -7.62 0.47 -22.12
C ILE A 173 -6.11 0.72 -22.23
N ILE A 174 -5.34 -0.29 -22.63
CA ILE A 174 -3.90 -0.10 -22.83
C ILE A 174 -3.64 0.97 -23.90
N ASP A 175 -4.40 0.98 -24.99
CA ASP A 175 -4.29 1.95 -26.05
C ASP A 175 -4.63 3.36 -25.60
N VAL A 176 -5.74 3.53 -24.86
CA VAL A 176 -6.16 4.81 -24.31
C VAL A 176 -5.07 5.38 -23.39
N VAL A 177 -4.54 4.55 -22.50
CA VAL A 177 -3.48 4.96 -21.57
C VAL A 177 -2.19 5.28 -22.30
N ALA A 178 -1.76 4.45 -23.24
CA ALA A 178 -0.52 4.67 -23.97
C ALA A 178 -0.59 5.93 -24.86
N LYS A 179 -1.71 6.18 -25.51
CA LYS A 179 -1.95 7.39 -26.32
C LYS A 179 -2.05 8.67 -25.50
N SER A 180 -2.35 8.58 -24.21
CA SER A 180 -2.38 9.74 -23.32
C SER A 180 -0.99 10.28 -23.00
N VAL A 181 0.06 9.47 -23.14
CA VAL A 181 1.43 9.91 -22.89
C VAL A 181 1.97 10.64 -24.11
N PRO A 182 2.42 11.90 -23.95
CA PRO A 182 2.86 12.72 -25.07
C PRO A 182 4.25 12.30 -25.60
N THR A 183 4.55 12.69 -26.82
CA THR A 183 5.92 12.75 -27.31
C THR A 183 6.70 13.79 -26.48
N PRO A 184 8.03 13.58 -26.19
CA PRO A 184 8.94 12.60 -26.82
C PRO A 184 9.02 11.24 -26.13
N HIS A 185 8.18 10.97 -25.10
CA HIS A 185 8.19 9.69 -24.37
C HIS A 185 7.83 8.52 -25.29
N LYS A 186 8.41 7.33 -25.00
CA LYS A 186 8.28 6.16 -25.88
C LYS A 186 7.91 4.91 -25.09
N VAL A 187 7.11 4.05 -25.69
CA VAL A 187 6.80 2.72 -25.16
C VAL A 187 8.02 1.81 -25.26
N ASP A 188 8.44 1.23 -24.14
CA ASP A 188 9.46 0.18 -24.09
C ASP A 188 9.03 -0.89 -23.07
N LEU A 189 8.60 -2.04 -23.59
CA LEU A 189 8.13 -3.16 -22.77
C LEU A 189 9.30 -3.93 -22.13
N ASN A 190 10.50 -3.81 -22.70
CA ASN A 190 11.67 -4.55 -22.22
C ASN A 190 12.36 -3.85 -21.06
N ASN A 191 12.60 -2.55 -21.18
CA ASN A 191 13.30 -1.76 -20.17
C ASN A 191 12.61 -0.41 -19.94
N PRO A 192 11.42 -0.40 -19.35
CA PRO A 192 10.74 0.83 -19.03
C PRO A 192 11.36 1.51 -17.81
N ASP A 193 11.57 2.81 -17.89
CA ASP A 193 11.94 3.64 -16.74
C ASP A 193 10.77 3.77 -15.77
N LYS A 194 9.56 3.91 -16.33
CA LYS A 194 8.30 4.00 -15.58
C LYS A 194 7.27 3.02 -16.11
N THR A 195 6.48 2.47 -15.21
CA THR A 195 5.36 1.60 -15.57
C THR A 195 4.06 2.21 -15.06
N ILE A 196 3.12 2.44 -15.97
CA ILE A 196 1.77 2.84 -15.65
C ILE A 196 0.99 1.58 -15.32
N ILE A 197 0.51 1.48 -14.08
CA ILE A 197 -0.26 0.33 -13.60
C ILE A 197 -1.74 0.70 -13.68
N VAL A 198 -2.51 -0.15 -14.33
CA VAL A 198 -3.97 -0.04 -14.44
C VAL A 198 -4.57 -1.32 -13.87
N GLU A 199 -5.13 -1.22 -12.67
CA GLU A 199 -5.81 -2.33 -11.99
C GLU A 199 -7.32 -2.07 -12.01
N ILE A 200 -8.09 -3.01 -12.55
CA ILE A 200 -9.55 -2.94 -12.50
C ILE A 200 -10.06 -3.96 -11.48
N ALA A 201 -10.82 -3.47 -10.51
CA ALA A 201 -11.53 -4.27 -9.53
C ALA A 201 -13.03 -4.02 -9.68
N LYS A 202 -13.77 -4.97 -10.24
CA LYS A 202 -15.18 -4.81 -10.60
C LYS A 202 -15.38 -3.60 -11.53
N THR A 203 -15.99 -2.54 -11.04
CA THR A 203 -16.30 -1.31 -11.80
C THR A 203 -15.33 -0.16 -11.53
N VAL A 204 -14.34 -0.38 -10.66
CA VAL A 204 -13.38 0.65 -10.29
C VAL A 204 -12.06 0.40 -10.99
N CYS A 205 -11.53 1.43 -11.61
CA CYS A 205 -10.19 1.46 -12.16
C CYS A 205 -9.25 2.22 -11.21
N LEU A 206 -8.11 1.62 -10.91
CA LEU A 206 -7.06 2.13 -10.02
C LEU A 206 -5.81 2.33 -10.86
N ILE A 207 -5.29 3.56 -10.89
CA ILE A 207 -4.13 3.90 -11.72
C ILE A 207 -3.01 4.48 -10.86
N GLY A 208 -1.79 4.02 -11.12
CA GLY A 208 -0.58 4.55 -10.50
C GLY A 208 0.61 4.43 -11.41
N VAL A 209 1.68 5.18 -11.12
CA VAL A 209 2.93 5.12 -11.85
C VAL A 209 4.04 4.68 -10.91
N VAL A 210 4.80 3.68 -11.34
CA VAL A 210 5.91 3.13 -10.57
C VAL A 210 7.20 3.09 -11.38
N GLU A 211 8.31 3.19 -10.68
CA GLU A 211 9.66 3.02 -11.23
C GLU A 211 10.19 1.63 -10.87
N LYS A 212 11.20 1.17 -11.60
CA LYS A 212 11.91 -0.09 -11.31
C LYS A 212 10.99 -1.31 -11.15
N TYR A 213 9.91 -1.35 -11.94
CA TYR A 213 8.88 -2.40 -11.80
C TYR A 213 9.46 -3.82 -11.91
N LYS A 214 10.39 -4.03 -12.84
CA LYS A 214 11.08 -5.33 -13.03
C LYS A 214 12.09 -5.61 -11.93
N ASP A 215 12.89 -4.62 -11.53
CA ASP A 215 13.92 -4.74 -10.50
C ASP A 215 13.31 -5.10 -9.15
N PHE A 216 12.13 -4.55 -8.86
CA PHE A 216 11.34 -4.86 -7.67
C PHE A 216 10.43 -6.08 -7.83
N SER A 217 10.77 -7.01 -8.75
CA SER A 217 10.02 -8.25 -8.97
C SER A 217 8.51 -8.01 -9.12
N LYS A 218 8.14 -7.01 -9.91
CA LYS A 218 6.75 -6.59 -10.15
C LYS A 218 6.03 -6.14 -8.85
N TYR A 219 6.76 -5.53 -7.94
CA TYR A 219 6.27 -5.13 -6.62
C TYR A 219 5.75 -6.31 -5.79
N ASN A 220 6.28 -7.50 -6.03
CA ASN A 220 5.97 -8.71 -5.30
C ASN A 220 7.00 -8.95 -4.19
N LEU A 221 6.59 -8.72 -2.94
CA LEU A 221 7.44 -8.83 -1.75
C LEU A 221 8.00 -10.25 -1.59
N ARG A 222 7.19 -11.27 -1.85
CA ARG A 222 7.60 -12.66 -1.69
C ARG A 222 8.68 -13.03 -2.71
N GLN A 223 8.51 -12.63 -3.98
CA GLN A 223 9.52 -12.89 -5.01
C GLN A 223 10.80 -12.09 -4.77
N LEU A 224 10.69 -10.89 -4.23
CA LEU A 224 11.82 -10.03 -3.96
C LEU A 224 12.69 -10.55 -2.79
N THR A 225 12.08 -11.28 -1.85
CA THR A 225 12.78 -11.91 -0.71
C THR A 225 13.26 -13.33 -0.99
N SER A 226 12.68 -14.03 -1.98
CA SER A 226 13.15 -15.34 -2.37
C SER A 226 14.52 -15.21 -3.00
N SER A 227 15.53 -15.88 -2.43
CA SER A 227 16.84 -16.02 -3.06
C SER A 227 16.62 -16.68 -4.42
N LYS A 228 17.20 -16.13 -5.48
CA LYS A 228 17.40 -16.89 -6.70
C LYS A 228 18.61 -17.78 -6.40
N ASP A 229 18.36 -19.02 -6.03
CA ASP A 229 19.35 -20.09 -6.16
C ASP A 229 19.60 -20.35 -7.65
#